data_b029df7d8bc9423879d1d5460dc29b05
#
_entry.id   b029df7d8bc9423879d1d5460dc29b05
#
_cell.length_a   1.000
_cell.length_b   1.000
_cell.length_c   1.000
_cell.angle_alpha   90.00
_cell.angle_beta   90.00
_cell.angle_gamma   90.00
#
_symmetry.space_group_name_H-M   'P 1'
#
loop_
_entity.id
_entity.type
_entity.pdbx_description
1 polymer ?
#
loop_
_entity_poly.entity_id
_entity_poly.type
_entity_poly.pdbx_seq_one_letter_code
_entity_poly.pdbx_strand_id
1 'polypeptide(L)'
;VGSEMCIRDRLQRYSDDGEPSGTAGMPVLDVIRGRDIHDVLIVVTRYFGGTLLGTGGLVRAYGQSAKEGLAAAGLIERTLYKAVHVKTDYNMSGKVQYEALNTGNIIKDTIYTDNVEFIILVESNDVEGFVKSIVNLTSDKAEIVVGEEEYLDKVIE
;
A
#
# COMPACT_ATOMS: atom_id res chain seq x y z
N VAL A 1 18.69 -3.39 21.02
CA VAL A 1 19.30 -2.94 19.74
C VAL A 1 18.17 -2.61 18.80
N GLY A 2 18.08 -1.40 18.33
CA GLY A 2 17.03 -0.93 17.47
C GLY A 2 17.56 -0.50 16.11
N SER A 3 16.84 -0.87 15.05
CA SER A 3 17.03 -0.27 13.74
C SER A 3 15.77 0.50 13.39
N GLU A 4 15.88 1.81 13.22
CA GLU A 4 14.78 2.68 12.86
C GLU A 4 14.78 2.96 11.37
N MET A 5 13.63 2.85 10.74
CA MET A 5 13.39 3.36 9.42
C MET A 5 12.09 4.14 9.35
N CYS A 6 12.17 5.35 8.93
CA CYS A 6 11.07 6.23 8.53
C CYS A 6 11.44 6.91 7.22
N ILE A 7 10.70 6.98 6.30
CA ILE A 7 9.51 7.13 5.54
C ILE A 7 9.46 8.33 4.62
N ARG A 8 8.73 8.23 3.58
CA ARG A 8 8.58 9.16 2.45
C ARG A 8 9.92 9.65 1.92
N ASP A 9 10.32 9.08 0.83
CA ASP A 9 11.47 9.46 0.02
C ASP A 9 12.85 9.27 0.67
N ARG A 10 13.31 8.02 0.73
CA ARG A 10 14.75 7.70 0.75
C ARG A 10 15.49 7.87 2.06
N LEU A 11 14.86 8.21 3.17
CA LEU A 11 15.57 8.23 4.44
C LEU A 11 15.61 6.83 5.03
N GLN A 12 16.78 6.22 5.03
CA GLN A 12 17.04 4.93 5.66
C GLN A 12 18.04 5.12 6.78
N ARG A 13 17.73 4.61 7.96
CA ARG A 13 18.62 4.66 9.12
C ARG A 13 18.71 3.28 9.74
N TYR A 14 19.86 2.96 10.28
CA TYR A 14 20.09 1.76 11.08
C TYR A 14 21.08 2.04 12.20
N SER A 15 21.07 1.19 13.22
CA SER A 15 22.02 1.22 14.31
C SER A 15 22.38 -0.20 14.70
N ASP A 16 23.65 -0.45 14.96
CA ASP A 16 24.11 -1.71 15.52
C ASP A 16 23.99 -1.75 17.05
N ASP A 17 23.76 -0.59 17.69
CA ASP A 17 23.53 -0.40 19.14
C ASP A 17 24.50 -1.21 20.02
N GLY A 18 25.78 -1.07 19.74
CA GLY A 18 26.87 -1.74 20.49
C GLY A 18 27.27 -3.12 19.98
N GLU A 19 26.58 -3.72 19.04
CA GLU A 19 27.08 -4.90 18.33
C GLU A 19 28.24 -4.52 17.39
N PRO A 20 29.08 -5.46 16.96
CA PRO A 20 30.14 -5.19 15.99
C PRO A 20 29.57 -4.55 14.73
N SER A 21 30.29 -3.56 14.20
CA SER A 21 29.85 -2.76 13.06
C SER A 21 29.35 -3.60 11.88
N GLY A 22 28.14 -3.30 11.39
CA GLY A 22 27.52 -3.97 10.26
C GLY A 22 26.96 -5.38 10.55
N THR A 23 26.89 -5.81 11.81
CA THR A 23 26.42 -7.16 12.14
C THR A 23 24.98 -7.24 12.62
N ALA A 24 24.36 -6.12 12.94
CA ALA A 24 22.99 -6.05 13.44
C ALA A 24 22.09 -5.17 12.57
N GLY A 25 22.29 -3.87 12.57
CA GLY A 25 21.42 -2.93 11.89
C GLY A 25 21.40 -3.09 10.38
N MET A 26 22.57 -3.30 9.76
CA MET A 26 22.68 -3.50 8.31
C MET A 26 21.93 -4.75 7.81
N PRO A 27 22.08 -5.94 8.41
CA PRO A 27 21.30 -7.13 8.05
C PRO A 27 19.78 -6.93 8.17
N VAL A 28 19.32 -6.17 9.16
CA VAL A 28 17.89 -5.84 9.30
C VAL A 28 17.44 -4.91 8.17
N LEU A 29 18.21 -3.87 7.86
CA LEU A 29 17.93 -2.95 6.76
C LEU A 29 17.90 -3.66 5.40
N ASP A 30 18.81 -4.59 5.16
CA ASP A 30 18.86 -5.36 3.91
C ASP A 30 17.60 -6.22 3.69
N VAL A 31 16.98 -6.72 4.77
CA VAL A 31 15.69 -7.44 4.68
C VAL A 31 14.57 -6.51 4.21
N ILE A 32 14.53 -5.28 4.73
CA ILE A 32 13.54 -4.28 4.34
C ILE A 32 13.72 -3.90 2.87
N ARG A 33 14.97 -3.61 2.47
CA ARG A 33 15.33 -3.26 1.08
C ARG A 33 15.00 -4.38 0.10
N GLY A 34 15.30 -5.62 0.47
CA GLY A 34 15.07 -6.77 -0.40
C GLY A 34 13.59 -7.07 -0.67
N ARG A 35 12.68 -6.50 0.12
CA ARG A 35 11.22 -6.61 -0.05
C ARG A 35 10.56 -5.32 -0.52
N ASP A 36 11.34 -4.27 -0.77
CA ASP A 36 10.85 -2.94 -1.16
C ASP A 36 9.77 -2.38 -0.21
N ILE A 37 9.98 -2.60 1.09
CA ILE A 37 9.05 -2.17 2.13
C ILE A 37 9.38 -0.74 2.55
N HIS A 38 8.35 0.07 2.71
CA HIS A 38 8.42 1.45 3.16
C HIS A 38 7.61 1.64 4.44
N ASP A 39 7.81 2.76 5.13
CA ASP A 39 7.04 3.14 6.31
C ASP A 39 7.06 2.08 7.43
N VAL A 40 8.26 1.50 7.69
CA VAL A 40 8.45 0.43 8.66
C VAL A 40 9.56 0.75 9.66
N LEU A 41 9.35 0.37 10.90
CA LEU A 41 10.37 0.33 11.96
C LEU A 41 10.53 -1.12 12.43
N ILE A 42 11.77 -1.64 12.39
CA ILE A 42 12.10 -2.95 12.95
C ILE A 42 13.06 -2.78 14.10
N VAL A 43 12.69 -3.30 15.25
CA VAL A 43 13.53 -3.37 16.45
C VAL A 43 13.76 -4.84 16.79
N VAL A 44 15.03 -5.24 16.86
CA VAL A 44 15.41 -6.60 17.27
C VAL A 44 16.10 -6.52 18.63
N THR A 45 15.53 -7.17 19.63
CA THR A 45 16.09 -7.26 20.97
C THR A 45 16.82 -8.59 21.15
N ARG A 46 18.06 -8.51 21.58
CA ARG A 46 18.89 -9.69 21.87
C ARG A 46 19.20 -9.81 23.36
N TYR A 47 19.08 -11.02 23.86
CA TYR A 47 19.59 -11.40 25.18
C TYR A 47 20.82 -12.28 25.02
N PHE A 48 21.95 -11.87 25.59
CA PHE A 48 23.17 -12.66 25.51
C PHE A 48 23.06 -13.93 26.35
N GLY A 49 23.12 -15.08 25.69
CA GLY A 49 22.99 -16.40 26.33
C GLY A 49 24.33 -17.09 26.70
N GLY A 50 25.43 -16.34 26.77
CA GLY A 50 26.75 -16.87 27.13
C GLY A 50 27.52 -17.50 25.99
N THR A 51 26.95 -17.63 24.79
CA THR A 51 27.61 -18.18 23.61
C THR A 51 27.90 -17.10 22.58
N LEU A 52 29.17 -17.01 22.14
CA LEU A 52 29.59 -16.09 21.08
C LEU A 52 29.18 -16.65 19.71
N LEU A 53 28.34 -15.88 18.98
CA LEU A 53 27.90 -16.29 17.63
C LEU A 53 28.93 -15.99 16.54
N GLY A 54 29.85 -15.06 16.81
CA GLY A 54 30.75 -14.46 15.80
C GLY A 54 30.02 -13.55 14.86
N THR A 55 30.75 -12.79 14.05
CA THR A 55 30.19 -11.77 13.13
C THR A 55 29.20 -12.37 12.13
N GLY A 56 29.55 -13.48 11.48
CA GLY A 56 28.67 -14.16 10.54
C GLY A 56 27.42 -14.77 11.18
N GLY A 57 27.52 -15.20 12.43
CA GLY A 57 26.38 -15.71 13.21
C GLY A 57 25.42 -14.59 13.58
N LEU A 58 25.94 -13.42 13.97
CA LEU A 58 25.15 -12.24 14.27
C LEU A 58 24.37 -11.74 13.05
N VAL A 59 25.04 -11.59 11.91
CA VAL A 59 24.42 -11.17 10.65
C VAL A 59 23.23 -12.08 10.31
N ARG A 60 23.42 -13.41 10.40
CA ARG A 60 22.34 -14.37 10.12
C ARG A 60 21.19 -14.26 11.12
N ALA A 61 21.49 -14.16 12.41
CA ALA A 61 20.49 -14.11 13.46
C ALA A 61 19.62 -12.84 13.35
N TYR A 62 20.24 -11.67 13.17
CA TYR A 62 19.51 -10.40 13.02
C TYR A 62 18.68 -10.38 11.73
N GLY A 63 19.25 -10.81 10.60
CA GLY A 63 18.52 -10.88 9.34
C GLY A 63 17.33 -11.88 9.40
N GLN A 64 17.52 -13.03 10.05
CA GLN A 64 16.45 -14.01 10.21
C GLN A 64 15.33 -13.48 11.12
N SER A 65 15.69 -12.87 12.26
CA SER A 65 14.69 -12.27 13.17
C SER A 65 13.85 -11.19 12.47
N ALA A 66 14.48 -10.34 11.65
CA ALA A 66 13.77 -9.35 10.88
C ALA A 66 12.80 -9.98 9.85
N LYS A 67 13.23 -11.03 9.14
CA LYS A 67 12.37 -11.76 8.18
C LYS A 67 11.15 -12.38 8.87
N GLU A 68 11.35 -13.03 10.00
CA GLU A 68 10.28 -13.68 10.76
C GLU A 68 9.32 -12.65 11.35
N GLY A 69 9.86 -11.53 11.87
CA GLY A 69 9.05 -10.42 12.37
C GLY A 69 8.15 -9.81 11.30
N LEU A 70 8.68 -9.57 10.09
CA LEU A 70 7.90 -9.07 8.96
C LEU A 70 6.84 -10.07 8.50
N ALA A 71 7.19 -11.35 8.40
CA ALA A 71 6.24 -12.39 8.03
C ALA A 71 5.10 -12.53 9.05
N ALA A 72 5.40 -12.35 10.35
CA ALA A 72 4.40 -12.40 11.40
C ALA A 72 3.51 -11.14 11.45
N ALA A 73 4.06 -9.99 11.07
CA ALA A 73 3.31 -8.72 11.05
C ALA A 73 2.31 -8.66 9.89
N GLY A 74 2.61 -9.31 8.78
CA GLY A 74 1.89 -9.13 7.52
C GLY A 74 2.29 -7.82 6.80
N LEU A 75 2.06 -7.78 5.51
CA LEU A 75 2.33 -6.62 4.68
C LEU A 75 1.02 -6.10 4.06
N ILE A 76 0.90 -4.79 4.00
CA ILE A 76 -0.20 -4.12 3.31
C ILE A 76 0.35 -3.24 2.17
N GLU A 77 -0.38 -3.20 1.09
CA GLU A 77 -0.23 -2.19 0.05
C GLU A 77 -1.24 -1.08 0.30
N ARG A 78 -0.76 0.15 0.44
CA ARG A 78 -1.60 1.31 0.67
C ARG A 78 -1.64 2.17 -0.60
N THR A 79 -2.79 2.17 -1.24
CA THR A 79 -3.00 2.89 -2.51
C THR A 79 -3.93 4.07 -2.30
N LEU A 80 -3.61 5.20 -2.94
CA LEU A 80 -4.42 6.40 -2.91
C LEU A 80 -5.49 6.34 -4.01
N TYR A 81 -6.74 6.40 -3.60
CA TYR A 81 -7.91 6.46 -4.48
C TYR A 81 -8.59 7.81 -4.42
N LYS A 82 -9.31 8.17 -5.49
CA LYS A 82 -10.28 9.28 -5.50
C LYS A 82 -11.67 8.74 -5.70
N ALA A 83 -12.61 9.29 -4.94
CA ALA A 83 -14.02 8.99 -5.14
C ALA A 83 -14.52 9.75 -6.39
N VAL A 84 -14.96 9.02 -7.40
CA VAL A 84 -15.57 9.57 -8.61
C VAL A 84 -17.07 9.28 -8.56
N HIS A 85 -17.87 10.34 -8.45
CA HIS A 85 -19.31 10.26 -8.46
C HIS A 85 -19.79 10.31 -9.91
N VAL A 86 -20.49 9.29 -10.35
CA VAL A 86 -21.05 9.20 -11.72
C VAL A 86 -22.56 9.05 -11.63
N LYS A 87 -23.28 10.10 -12.01
CA LYS A 87 -24.74 10.09 -12.03
C LYS A 87 -25.24 9.93 -13.46
N THR A 88 -26.07 8.94 -13.70
CA THR A 88 -26.55 8.58 -15.03
C THR A 88 -27.99 8.07 -14.98
N ASP A 89 -28.63 7.95 -16.14
CA ASP A 89 -29.94 7.31 -16.25
C ASP A 89 -29.85 5.79 -16.10
N TYR A 90 -31.01 5.16 -15.85
CA TYR A 90 -31.09 3.69 -15.68
C TYR A 90 -30.66 2.91 -16.93
N ASN A 91 -30.82 3.47 -18.13
CA ASN A 91 -30.46 2.79 -19.37
C ASN A 91 -28.94 2.64 -19.53
N MET A 92 -28.19 3.62 -19.02
CA MET A 92 -26.73 3.64 -19.11
C MET A 92 -26.05 3.06 -17.86
N SER A 93 -26.78 2.89 -16.75
CA SER A 93 -26.21 2.44 -15.46
C SER A 93 -25.46 1.12 -15.57
N GLY A 94 -26.00 0.13 -16.29
CA GLY A 94 -25.35 -1.16 -16.49
C GLY A 94 -24.01 -1.06 -17.27
N LYS A 95 -23.92 -0.13 -18.21
CA LYS A 95 -22.66 0.10 -18.95
C LYS A 95 -21.62 0.80 -18.08
N VAL A 96 -22.02 1.79 -17.28
CA VAL A 96 -21.13 2.45 -16.32
C VAL A 96 -20.61 1.48 -15.29
N GLN A 97 -21.48 0.65 -14.72
CA GLN A 97 -21.08 -0.40 -13.78
C GLN A 97 -20.09 -1.40 -14.40
N TYR A 98 -20.37 -1.86 -15.60
CA TYR A 98 -19.47 -2.77 -16.32
C TYR A 98 -18.10 -2.15 -16.57
N GLU A 99 -18.06 -0.91 -17.06
CA GLU A 99 -16.81 -0.18 -17.30
C GLU A 99 -15.99 -0.02 -16.02
N ALA A 100 -16.62 0.38 -14.91
CA ALA A 100 -15.95 0.52 -13.62
C ALA A 100 -15.28 -0.79 -13.17
N LEU A 101 -16.01 -1.91 -13.25
CA LEU A 101 -15.50 -3.22 -12.83
C LEU A 101 -14.44 -3.74 -13.80
N ASN A 102 -14.62 -3.54 -15.10
CA ASN A 102 -13.70 -4.02 -16.14
C ASN A 102 -12.35 -3.30 -16.11
N THR A 103 -12.34 -2.05 -15.68
CA THR A 103 -11.12 -1.25 -15.47
C THR A 103 -10.47 -1.46 -14.09
N GLY A 104 -11.00 -2.40 -13.29
CA GLY A 104 -10.45 -2.76 -11.98
C GLY A 104 -10.78 -1.78 -10.87
N ASN A 105 -11.67 -0.82 -11.12
CA ASN A 105 -12.11 0.15 -10.12
C ASN A 105 -13.11 -0.46 -9.13
N ILE A 106 -13.21 0.14 -7.94
CA ILE A 106 -14.05 -0.35 -6.86
C ILE A 106 -15.32 0.47 -6.79
N ILE A 107 -16.48 -0.16 -6.91
CA ILE A 107 -17.76 0.50 -6.65
C ILE A 107 -17.98 0.50 -5.14
N LYS A 108 -17.83 1.67 -4.51
CA LYS A 108 -18.00 1.87 -3.07
C LYS A 108 -19.46 1.88 -2.67
N ASP A 109 -20.29 2.54 -3.47
CA ASP A 109 -21.73 2.63 -3.22
C ASP A 109 -22.51 2.87 -4.53
N THR A 110 -23.81 2.56 -4.50
CA THR A 110 -24.73 2.84 -5.60
C THR A 110 -26.05 3.37 -5.03
N ILE A 111 -26.39 4.60 -5.38
CA ILE A 111 -27.58 5.28 -4.90
C ILE A 111 -28.62 5.32 -6.02
N TYR A 112 -29.82 4.78 -5.73
CA TYR A 112 -30.93 4.74 -6.67
C TYR A 112 -31.97 5.78 -6.29
N THR A 113 -32.19 6.74 -7.20
CA THR A 113 -33.22 7.77 -7.11
C THR A 113 -33.95 7.86 -8.46
N ASP A 114 -34.28 9.05 -8.94
CA ASP A 114 -34.73 9.27 -10.33
C ASP A 114 -33.63 8.96 -11.36
N ASN A 115 -32.39 8.96 -10.89
CA ASN A 115 -31.19 8.54 -11.60
C ASN A 115 -30.43 7.51 -10.75
N VAL A 116 -29.39 6.92 -11.33
CA VAL A 116 -28.45 6.07 -10.62
C VAL A 116 -27.15 6.82 -10.43
N GLU A 117 -26.70 6.93 -9.18
CA GLU A 117 -25.41 7.52 -8.83
C GLU A 117 -24.47 6.43 -8.31
N PHE A 118 -23.33 6.27 -8.95
CA PHE A 118 -22.24 5.40 -8.51
C PHE A 118 -21.19 6.24 -7.81
N ILE A 119 -20.71 5.75 -6.67
CA ILE A 119 -19.50 6.24 -6.01
C ILE A 119 -18.40 5.21 -6.31
N ILE A 120 -17.47 5.58 -7.16
CA ILE A 120 -16.45 4.68 -7.69
C ILE A 120 -15.08 5.15 -7.20
N LEU A 121 -14.34 4.26 -6.57
CA LEU A 121 -12.97 4.51 -6.15
C LEU A 121 -12.03 4.16 -7.30
N VAL A 122 -11.33 5.15 -7.79
CA VAL A 122 -10.38 5.07 -8.88
C VAL A 122 -9.00 5.45 -8.36
N GLU A 123 -7.97 4.69 -8.71
CA GLU A 123 -6.60 5.06 -8.34
C GLU A 123 -6.28 6.47 -8.80
N SER A 124 -5.64 7.27 -7.95
CA SER A 124 -5.44 8.70 -8.21
C SER A 124 -4.74 9.00 -9.53
N ASN A 125 -3.88 8.10 -10.00
CA ASN A 125 -3.18 8.23 -11.28
C ASN A 125 -4.06 7.95 -12.49
N ASP A 126 -5.16 7.21 -12.33
CA ASP A 126 -6.01 6.73 -13.43
C ASP A 126 -7.32 7.51 -13.58
N VAL A 127 -7.57 8.45 -12.68
CA VAL A 127 -8.83 9.24 -12.63
C VAL A 127 -9.15 9.92 -13.95
N GLU A 128 -8.16 10.58 -14.57
CA GLU A 128 -8.39 11.28 -15.85
C GLU A 128 -8.77 10.31 -16.97
N GLY A 129 -8.12 9.14 -17.02
CA GLY A 129 -8.41 8.08 -17.98
C GLY A 129 -9.82 7.54 -17.81
N PHE A 130 -10.18 7.24 -16.56
CA PHE A 130 -11.50 6.73 -16.20
C PHE A 130 -12.61 7.74 -16.54
N VAL A 131 -12.45 9.01 -16.15
CA VAL A 131 -13.41 10.07 -16.46
C VAL A 131 -13.62 10.18 -17.98
N LYS A 132 -12.56 10.18 -18.77
CA LYS A 132 -12.65 10.21 -20.24
C LYS A 132 -13.42 9.01 -20.80
N SER A 133 -13.20 7.81 -20.24
CA SER A 133 -13.90 6.60 -20.69
C SER A 133 -15.40 6.71 -20.41
N ILE A 134 -15.81 7.20 -19.23
CA ILE A 134 -17.22 7.39 -18.86
C ILE A 134 -17.88 8.47 -19.73
N VAL A 135 -17.22 9.60 -19.98
CA VAL A 135 -17.72 10.64 -20.89
C VAL A 135 -18.00 10.06 -22.28
N ASN A 136 -17.06 9.32 -22.84
CA ASN A 136 -17.21 8.67 -24.14
C ASN A 136 -18.35 7.64 -24.14
N LEU A 137 -18.40 6.79 -23.11
CA LEU A 137 -19.39 5.74 -22.96
C LEU A 137 -20.83 6.29 -22.89
N THR A 138 -20.99 7.39 -22.19
CA THR A 138 -22.30 8.03 -21.96
C THR A 138 -22.63 9.13 -22.97
N SER A 139 -21.73 9.39 -23.93
CA SER A 139 -21.84 10.51 -24.87
C SER A 139 -22.08 11.85 -24.17
N ASP A 140 -21.28 12.09 -23.10
CA ASP A 140 -21.32 13.30 -22.26
C ASP A 140 -22.67 13.56 -21.54
N LYS A 141 -23.46 12.47 -21.33
CA LYS A 141 -24.76 12.59 -20.64
C LYS A 141 -24.69 12.31 -19.14
N ALA A 142 -23.63 11.69 -18.67
CA ALA A 142 -23.43 11.47 -17.24
C ALA A 142 -22.89 12.72 -16.57
N GLU A 143 -23.39 13.02 -15.38
CA GLU A 143 -22.82 14.03 -14.49
C GLU A 143 -21.70 13.37 -13.70
N ILE A 144 -20.47 13.91 -13.80
CA ILE A 144 -19.29 13.35 -13.17
C ILE A 144 -18.68 14.38 -12.22
N VAL A 145 -18.49 14.01 -10.97
CA VAL A 145 -17.84 14.84 -9.96
C VAL A 145 -16.70 14.04 -9.33
N VAL A 146 -15.49 14.60 -9.38
CA VAL A 146 -14.34 14.02 -8.69
C VAL A 146 -14.34 14.54 -7.25
N GLY A 147 -14.45 13.63 -6.30
CA GLY A 147 -14.55 13.93 -4.87
C GLY A 147 -13.20 13.83 -4.16
N GLU A 148 -13.26 13.44 -2.89
CA GLU A 148 -12.12 13.40 -1.98
C GLU A 148 -11.20 12.20 -2.24
N GLU A 149 -9.97 12.33 -1.73
CA GLU A 149 -8.99 11.26 -1.75
C GLU A 149 -9.12 10.42 -0.49
N GLU A 150 -8.99 9.11 -0.65
CA GLU A 150 -8.91 8.17 0.46
C GLU A 150 -7.86 7.08 0.21
N TYR A 151 -7.21 6.62 1.28
CA TYR A 151 -6.30 5.50 1.20
C TYR A 151 -7.05 4.20 1.45
N LEU A 152 -6.82 3.21 0.59
CA LEU A 152 -7.24 1.84 0.83
C LEU A 152 -6.03 0.95 1.10
N ASP A 153 -6.16 0.11 2.13
CA ASP A 153 -5.17 -0.85 2.54
C ASP A 153 -5.57 -2.24 2.00
N LYS A 154 -4.68 -2.86 1.25
CA LYS A 154 -4.83 -4.23 0.76
C LYS A 154 -3.76 -5.10 1.38
N VAL A 155 -4.17 -6.16 2.08
CA VAL A 155 -3.24 -7.17 2.57
C VAL A 155 -2.65 -7.93 1.39
N ILE A 156 -1.31 -8.00 1.31
CA ILE A 156 -0.58 -8.66 0.22
C ILE A 156 0.22 -9.88 0.67
N GLU A 157 0.56 -10.00 1.96
CA GLU A 157 1.18 -11.17 2.60
C GLU A 157 0.63 -11.40 4.03
#